data_5cbff1214f282ab305fdfe4e07ab736e
#
_entry.id   5cbff1214f282ab305fdfe4e07ab736e
#
_cell.length_a   1.000
_cell.length_b   1.000
_cell.length_c   1.000
_cell.angle_alpha   90.00
_cell.angle_beta   90.00
_cell.angle_gamma   90.00
#
_symmetry.space_group_name_H-M   'P 1'
#
loop_
_entity.id
_entity.type
_entity.pdbx_description
1 polymer ?
#
loop_
_entity_poly.entity_id
_entity_poly.type
_entity_poly.pdbx_seq_one_letter_code
_entity_poly.pdbx_strand_id
1 'polypeptide(L)'
;MKLVSFIGLSVTALTLTFSTPSFADNGRRIDVDSKVVTEHKARINGERFSYTATTGTQPVWDEQGNAVATLQYTYYTRDKVDDRTKRPLVFSFNGGPGSASVWMHLAYTGPRVLKIDDEGYPVQPYGVKDNPYSILDVADIVYINPVNTGYSRVLENEKGELPSKSDQQKMFFGVNADIKYLAEWLNTFVS
;
A
#
# COMPACT_ATOMS: atom_id res chain seq x y z
N MET A 1 74.49 6.94 51.31
CA MET A 1 74.00 7.24 49.94
C MET A 1 72.97 6.18 49.58
N LYS A 2 71.68 6.55 49.70
CA LYS A 2 70.57 5.57 49.44
C LYS A 2 70.01 5.85 48.04
N LEU A 3 70.03 4.82 47.20
CA LEU A 3 69.46 4.82 45.85
C LEU A 3 67.97 4.58 45.99
N VAL A 4 67.13 5.50 45.51
CA VAL A 4 65.70 5.33 45.44
C VAL A 4 65.35 4.91 43.99
N SER A 5 64.82 3.68 43.88
CA SER A 5 64.36 3.11 42.60
C SER A 5 62.90 3.56 42.36
N PHE A 6 62.65 4.30 41.27
CA PHE A 6 61.29 4.62 40.81
C PHE A 6 60.75 3.49 39.92
N ILE A 7 59.72 2.81 40.40
CA ILE A 7 58.96 1.87 39.59
C ILE A 7 57.88 2.69 38.85
N GLY A 8 58.03 2.80 37.53
CA GLY A 8 56.99 3.39 36.67
C GLY A 8 55.84 2.42 36.45
N LEU A 9 54.66 2.82 36.88
CA LEU A 9 53.42 2.07 36.65
C LEU A 9 52.85 2.52 35.28
N SER A 10 52.95 1.67 34.24
CA SER A 10 52.29 1.89 32.94
C SER A 10 50.83 1.52 33.06
N VAL A 11 49.96 2.52 33.00
CA VAL A 11 48.52 2.31 32.88
C VAL A 11 48.17 2.17 31.38
N THR A 12 47.91 0.96 30.94
CA THR A 12 47.42 0.71 29.61
C THR A 12 45.91 0.98 29.60
N ALA A 13 45.47 2.08 28.98
CA ALA A 13 44.08 2.40 28.79
C ALA A 13 43.49 1.47 27.70
N LEU A 14 42.66 0.51 28.10
CA LEU A 14 41.89 -0.33 27.21
C LEU A 14 40.67 0.46 26.69
N THR A 15 40.76 1.00 25.47
CA THR A 15 39.63 1.65 24.79
C THR A 15 38.68 0.59 24.29
N LEU A 16 37.57 0.38 24.99
CA LEU A 16 36.42 -0.39 24.52
C LEU A 16 35.71 0.44 23.42
N THR A 17 35.92 0.06 22.16
CA THR A 17 35.10 0.56 21.05
C THR A 17 33.74 -0.16 21.11
N PHE A 18 32.73 0.53 21.60
CA PHE A 18 31.34 0.12 21.42
C PHE A 18 30.98 0.31 19.95
N SER A 19 31.00 -0.77 19.16
CA SER A 19 30.33 -0.79 17.88
C SER A 19 28.81 -0.81 18.16
N THR A 20 28.15 0.33 17.95
CA THR A 20 26.69 0.37 17.88
C THR A 20 26.26 -0.57 16.76
N PRO A 21 25.35 -1.55 17.02
CA PRO A 21 24.80 -2.33 15.92
C PRO A 21 24.08 -1.32 15.01
N SER A 22 24.59 -1.17 13.79
CA SER A 22 23.83 -0.57 12.70
C SER A 22 22.67 -1.51 12.45
N PHE A 23 21.48 -1.12 12.88
CA PHE A 23 20.26 -1.75 12.38
C PHE A 23 20.22 -1.37 10.90
N ALA A 24 20.77 -2.24 10.07
CA ALA A 24 20.52 -2.20 8.65
C ALA A 24 19.00 -2.18 8.50
N ASP A 25 18.47 -1.17 7.82
CA ASP A 25 17.06 -1.09 7.42
C ASP A 25 16.80 -2.25 6.45
N ASN A 26 16.57 -3.43 7.05
CA ASN A 26 16.39 -4.67 6.32
C ASN A 26 15.00 -4.66 5.68
N GLY A 27 14.89 -4.00 4.52
CA GLY A 27 13.93 -4.44 3.52
C GLY A 27 12.45 -4.24 3.80
N ARG A 28 12.05 -3.28 4.64
CA ARG A 28 10.64 -2.87 4.78
C ARG A 28 10.26 -1.75 3.81
N ARG A 29 10.99 -1.59 2.72
CA ARG A 29 10.59 -0.68 1.64
C ARG A 29 9.49 -1.37 0.83
N ILE A 30 8.40 -0.66 0.59
CA ILE A 30 7.37 -1.08 -0.36
C ILE A 30 7.99 -0.91 -1.74
N ASP A 31 8.04 -2.00 -2.52
CA ASP A 31 8.48 -1.91 -3.91
C ASP A 31 7.59 -0.93 -4.67
N VAL A 32 8.18 -0.14 -5.54
CA VAL A 32 7.47 0.90 -6.32
C VAL A 32 6.48 0.27 -7.29
N ASP A 33 6.83 -0.90 -7.82
CA ASP A 33 5.99 -1.73 -8.68
C ASP A 33 6.09 -3.18 -8.23
N SER A 34 5.04 -3.68 -7.59
CA SER A 34 4.97 -5.04 -7.05
C SER A 34 3.57 -5.60 -7.15
N LYS A 35 3.46 -6.92 -7.19
CA LYS A 35 2.16 -7.58 -7.10
C LYS A 35 2.27 -8.96 -6.48
N VAL A 36 1.25 -9.31 -5.72
CA VAL A 36 0.99 -10.65 -5.18
C VAL A 36 -0.38 -11.09 -5.67
N VAL A 37 -0.46 -12.31 -6.20
CA VAL A 37 -1.68 -12.88 -6.77
C VAL A 37 -2.10 -14.08 -5.94
N THR A 38 -3.38 -14.16 -5.59
CA THR A 38 -3.97 -15.26 -4.83
C THR A 38 -5.33 -15.65 -5.42
N GLU A 39 -5.68 -16.95 -5.32
CA GLU A 39 -6.94 -17.49 -5.80
C GLU A 39 -7.89 -17.74 -4.64
N HIS A 40 -9.16 -17.44 -4.84
CA HIS A 40 -10.18 -17.53 -3.82
C HIS A 40 -11.50 -18.06 -4.38
N LYS A 41 -12.44 -18.33 -3.47
CA LYS A 41 -13.83 -18.68 -3.82
C LYS A 41 -14.76 -17.80 -3.01
N ALA A 42 -15.87 -17.41 -3.61
CA ALA A 42 -16.95 -16.67 -2.95
C ALA A 42 -18.31 -17.26 -3.30
N ARG A 43 -19.29 -16.93 -2.46
CA ARG A 43 -20.71 -17.10 -2.77
C ARG A 43 -21.39 -15.73 -2.71
N ILE A 44 -21.76 -15.22 -3.89
CA ILE A 44 -22.35 -13.89 -4.06
C ILE A 44 -23.68 -14.07 -4.79
N ASN A 45 -24.73 -13.42 -4.33
CA ASN A 45 -26.09 -13.57 -4.87
C ASN A 45 -26.55 -15.04 -5.07
N GLY A 46 -26.10 -15.94 -4.18
CA GLY A 46 -26.41 -17.37 -4.25
C GLY A 46 -25.54 -18.18 -5.19
N GLU A 47 -24.78 -17.56 -6.09
CA GLU A 47 -23.86 -18.20 -7.03
C GLU A 47 -22.49 -18.42 -6.40
N ARG A 48 -21.88 -19.59 -6.62
CA ARG A 48 -20.50 -19.90 -6.23
C ARG A 48 -19.57 -19.80 -7.41
N PHE A 49 -18.51 -19.03 -7.28
CA PHE A 49 -17.47 -18.90 -8.31
C PHE A 49 -16.08 -18.70 -7.69
N SER A 50 -15.06 -18.94 -8.50
CA SER A 50 -13.68 -18.60 -8.16
C SER A 50 -13.36 -17.17 -8.61
N TYR A 51 -12.46 -16.52 -7.88
CA TYR A 51 -11.94 -15.23 -8.25
C TYR A 51 -10.45 -15.12 -7.89
N THR A 52 -9.76 -14.29 -8.62
CA THR A 52 -8.36 -13.94 -8.38
C THR A 52 -8.30 -12.59 -7.70
N ALA A 53 -7.50 -12.51 -6.64
CA ALA A 53 -7.15 -11.26 -5.96
C ALA A 53 -5.69 -10.92 -6.26
N THR A 54 -5.46 -9.73 -6.82
CA THR A 54 -4.13 -9.18 -7.04
C THR A 54 -3.98 -7.95 -6.15
N THR A 55 -3.01 -7.95 -5.26
CA THR A 55 -2.64 -6.75 -4.49
C THR A 55 -1.22 -6.35 -4.84
N GLY A 56 -0.97 -5.06 -4.95
CA GLY A 56 0.33 -4.57 -5.36
C GLY A 56 0.45 -3.06 -5.25
N THR A 57 1.54 -2.58 -5.81
CA THR A 57 1.85 -1.17 -5.96
C THR A 57 2.12 -0.88 -7.43
N GLN A 58 1.72 0.29 -7.89
CA GLN A 58 2.00 0.78 -9.24
C GLN A 58 2.41 2.25 -9.16
N PRO A 59 3.48 2.66 -9.86
CA PRO A 59 3.94 4.04 -9.82
C PRO A 59 2.99 5.00 -10.53
N VAL A 60 3.07 6.26 -10.09
CA VAL A 60 2.58 7.45 -10.81
C VAL A 60 3.79 8.15 -11.40
N TRP A 61 3.73 8.53 -12.66
CA TRP A 61 4.81 9.15 -13.38
C TRP A 61 4.56 10.66 -13.58
N ASP A 62 5.61 11.46 -13.52
CA ASP A 62 5.55 12.85 -13.94
C ASP A 62 5.70 12.97 -15.47
N GLU A 63 5.62 14.21 -15.98
CA GLU A 63 5.75 14.50 -17.41
C GLU A 63 7.17 14.23 -17.95
N GLN A 64 8.15 14.07 -17.07
CA GLN A 64 9.55 13.74 -17.38
C GLN A 64 9.83 12.24 -17.33
N GLY A 65 8.84 11.42 -16.91
CA GLY A 65 8.98 9.98 -16.79
C GLY A 65 9.62 9.53 -15.47
N ASN A 66 9.67 10.39 -14.44
CA ASN A 66 10.12 9.99 -13.11
C ASN A 66 8.95 9.46 -12.29
N ALA A 67 9.15 8.37 -11.55
CA ALA A 67 8.18 7.89 -10.59
C ALA A 67 8.13 8.84 -9.37
N VAL A 68 6.99 9.52 -9.17
CA VAL A 68 6.82 10.52 -8.12
C VAL A 68 6.00 10.04 -6.92
N ALA A 69 5.23 8.99 -7.13
CA ALA A 69 4.47 8.30 -6.07
C ALA A 69 4.29 6.83 -6.45
N THR A 70 3.92 6.01 -5.47
CA THR A 70 3.44 4.65 -5.72
C THR A 70 2.11 4.46 -5.03
N LEU A 71 1.11 3.94 -5.75
CA LEU A 71 -0.22 3.67 -5.22
C LEU A 71 -0.41 2.18 -4.99
N GLN A 72 -0.83 1.86 -3.79
CA GLN A 72 -1.23 0.51 -3.46
C GLN A 72 -2.66 0.28 -3.95
N TYR A 73 -2.88 -0.87 -4.58
CA TYR A 73 -4.18 -1.30 -5.07
C TYR A 73 -4.50 -2.73 -4.68
N THR A 74 -5.78 -3.07 -4.73
CA THR A 74 -6.27 -4.45 -4.68
C THR A 74 -7.28 -4.65 -5.79
N TYR A 75 -7.00 -5.59 -6.67
CA TYR A 75 -7.80 -5.91 -7.86
C TYR A 75 -8.41 -7.29 -7.73
N TYR A 76 -9.72 -7.38 -7.89
CA TYR A 76 -10.49 -8.62 -7.89
C TYR A 76 -11.05 -8.88 -9.26
N THR A 77 -10.78 -10.07 -9.80
CA THR A 77 -11.32 -10.55 -11.07
C THR A 77 -12.07 -11.85 -10.88
N ARG A 78 -13.27 -11.94 -11.41
CA ARG A 78 -14.00 -13.22 -11.49
C ARG A 78 -13.31 -14.12 -12.48
N ASP A 79 -13.08 -15.39 -12.09
CA ASP A 79 -12.51 -16.40 -12.98
C ASP A 79 -13.58 -17.01 -13.90
N LYS A 80 -13.14 -17.66 -14.98
CA LYS A 80 -13.98 -18.42 -15.91
C LYS A 80 -15.17 -17.62 -16.46
N VAL A 81 -14.89 -16.39 -16.88
CA VAL A 81 -15.85 -15.52 -17.56
C VAL A 81 -15.77 -15.79 -19.06
N ASP A 82 -16.93 -16.03 -19.72
CA ASP A 82 -17.00 -16.37 -21.14
C ASP A 82 -16.44 -15.26 -22.05
N ASP A 83 -16.76 -14.00 -21.73
CA ASP A 83 -16.30 -12.85 -22.49
C ASP A 83 -15.90 -11.71 -21.54
N ARG A 84 -14.61 -11.59 -21.26
CA ARG A 84 -14.08 -10.57 -20.37
C ARG A 84 -14.23 -9.15 -20.92
N THR A 85 -14.31 -8.97 -22.23
CA THR A 85 -14.45 -7.64 -22.85
C THR A 85 -15.81 -6.99 -22.57
N LYS A 86 -16.80 -7.79 -22.23
CA LYS A 86 -18.13 -7.33 -21.83
C LYS A 86 -18.29 -7.08 -20.35
N ARG A 87 -17.27 -7.44 -19.55
CA ARG A 87 -17.35 -7.32 -18.12
C ARG A 87 -16.87 -5.94 -17.67
N PRO A 88 -17.70 -5.18 -16.93
CA PRO A 88 -17.30 -3.88 -16.42
C PRO A 88 -16.10 -3.98 -15.49
N LEU A 89 -15.22 -2.98 -15.54
CA LEU A 89 -14.16 -2.75 -14.57
C LEU A 89 -14.52 -1.51 -13.74
N VAL A 90 -14.64 -1.69 -12.42
CA VAL A 90 -14.99 -0.63 -11.48
C VAL A 90 -13.74 -0.21 -10.71
N PHE A 91 -13.40 1.06 -10.76
CA PHE A 91 -12.39 1.67 -9.90
C PHE A 91 -13.06 2.31 -8.70
N SER A 92 -12.59 1.97 -7.50
CA SER A 92 -13.16 2.42 -6.24
C SER A 92 -12.08 3.00 -5.34
N PHE A 93 -12.30 4.19 -4.84
CA PHE A 93 -11.40 4.85 -3.91
C PHE A 93 -12.18 5.75 -2.95
N ASN A 94 -11.65 5.90 -1.74
CA ASN A 94 -12.20 6.84 -0.77
C ASN A 94 -11.72 8.26 -1.07
N GLY A 95 -12.60 9.22 -0.83
CA GLY A 95 -12.27 10.64 -0.87
C GLY A 95 -12.10 11.26 0.52
N GLY A 96 -12.18 12.62 0.58
CA GLY A 96 -12.19 13.41 1.82
C GLY A 96 -10.82 13.56 2.47
N PRO A 97 -9.87 14.27 1.87
CA PRO A 97 -8.49 13.88 1.67
C PRO A 97 -7.88 13.14 2.86
N GLY A 98 -7.06 12.10 2.56
CA GLY A 98 -6.35 11.33 3.57
C GLY A 98 -7.04 10.04 4.04
N SER A 99 -8.14 9.63 3.40
CA SER A 99 -8.81 8.37 3.73
C SER A 99 -8.38 7.24 2.78
N ALA A 100 -7.90 6.13 3.36
CA ALA A 100 -7.65 4.91 2.61
C ALA A 100 -8.96 4.26 2.15
N SER A 101 -8.91 3.48 1.07
CA SER A 101 -10.09 2.84 0.46
C SER A 101 -10.62 1.63 1.23
N VAL A 102 -10.17 1.43 2.47
CA VAL A 102 -10.52 0.30 3.32
C VAL A 102 -12.02 0.17 3.56
N TRP A 103 -12.74 1.28 3.67
CA TRP A 103 -14.19 1.26 3.87
C TRP A 103 -14.93 0.76 2.65
N MET A 104 -14.62 1.28 1.47
CA MET A 104 -15.21 0.81 0.20
C MET A 104 -14.86 -0.65 -0.03
N HIS A 105 -13.63 -1.05 0.30
CA HIS A 105 -13.11 -2.40 0.09
C HIS A 105 -13.69 -3.41 1.08
N LEU A 106 -13.55 -3.16 2.39
CA LEU A 106 -13.84 -4.16 3.43
C LEU A 106 -15.14 -3.93 4.19
N ALA A 107 -15.89 -2.87 3.88
CA ALA A 107 -17.19 -2.64 4.50
C ALA A 107 -18.37 -2.66 3.52
N TYR A 108 -18.13 -2.46 2.20
CA TYR A 108 -19.24 -2.34 1.25
C TYR A 108 -19.18 -3.33 0.10
N THR A 109 -18.32 -3.13 -0.90
CA THR A 109 -18.45 -3.73 -2.23
C THR A 109 -17.51 -4.90 -2.51
N GLY A 110 -16.45 -5.08 -1.69
CA GLY A 110 -15.49 -6.16 -1.86
C GLY A 110 -16.09 -7.56 -1.64
N PRO A 111 -15.41 -8.62 -2.10
CA PRO A 111 -15.90 -10.00 -1.95
C PRO A 111 -15.86 -10.48 -0.48
N ARG A 112 -15.14 -9.79 0.38
CA ARG A 112 -15.03 -10.04 1.81
C ARG A 112 -15.32 -8.75 2.57
N VAL A 113 -16.06 -8.86 3.68
CA VAL A 113 -16.36 -7.71 4.56
C VAL A 113 -15.95 -8.02 5.99
N LEU A 114 -15.67 -6.97 6.75
CA LEU A 114 -15.37 -7.05 8.18
C LEU A 114 -16.55 -7.68 8.94
N LYS A 115 -16.21 -8.45 9.97
CA LYS A 115 -17.20 -8.90 10.96
C LYS A 115 -17.48 -7.78 11.94
N ILE A 116 -18.50 -7.01 11.66
CA ILE A 116 -19.01 -5.93 12.49
C ILE A 116 -20.49 -6.18 12.78
N ASP A 117 -21.00 -5.64 13.89
CA ASP A 117 -22.43 -5.58 14.22
C ASP A 117 -23.14 -4.44 13.47
N ASP A 118 -24.43 -4.26 13.75
CA ASP A 118 -25.25 -3.24 13.08
C ASP A 118 -24.84 -1.81 13.50
N GLU A 119 -24.20 -1.65 14.65
CA GLU A 119 -23.63 -0.39 15.14
C GLU A 119 -22.22 -0.11 14.61
N GLY A 120 -21.59 -1.09 13.91
CA GLY A 120 -20.27 -0.96 13.31
C GLY A 120 -19.11 -1.39 14.21
N TYR A 121 -19.37 -2.03 15.35
CA TYR A 121 -18.31 -2.53 16.23
C TYR A 121 -17.81 -3.91 15.80
N PRO A 122 -16.51 -4.19 15.99
CA PRO A 122 -15.93 -5.48 15.66
C PRO A 122 -16.52 -6.61 16.52
N VAL A 123 -16.95 -7.70 15.88
CA VAL A 123 -17.49 -8.91 16.53
C VAL A 123 -16.45 -10.01 16.60
N GLN A 124 -16.33 -10.65 17.75
CA GLN A 124 -15.43 -11.80 17.93
C GLN A 124 -16.01 -13.09 17.31
N PRO A 125 -15.17 -13.99 16.78
CA PRO A 125 -13.73 -13.80 16.51
C PRO A 125 -13.53 -12.77 15.40
N TYR A 126 -12.61 -11.84 15.64
CA TYR A 126 -12.31 -10.77 14.69
C TYR A 126 -11.86 -11.33 13.33
N GLY A 127 -12.19 -10.63 12.27
CA GLY A 127 -11.82 -11.04 10.92
C GLY A 127 -12.78 -10.57 9.86
N VAL A 128 -12.73 -11.26 8.72
CA VAL A 128 -13.61 -11.01 7.58
C VAL A 128 -14.55 -12.20 7.34
N LYS A 129 -15.68 -11.92 6.70
CA LYS A 129 -16.65 -12.92 6.22
C LYS A 129 -16.91 -12.71 4.74
N ASP A 130 -17.53 -13.70 4.09
CA ASP A 130 -17.99 -13.53 2.71
C ASP A 130 -19.01 -12.41 2.63
N ASN A 131 -18.94 -11.60 1.58
CA ASN A 131 -19.92 -10.55 1.28
C ASN A 131 -20.91 -11.07 0.23
N PRO A 132 -22.13 -11.46 0.62
CA PRO A 132 -23.13 -11.95 -0.32
C PRO A 132 -23.64 -10.87 -1.28
N TYR A 133 -23.36 -9.60 -1.02
CA TYR A 133 -23.80 -8.42 -1.79
C TYR A 133 -22.65 -7.74 -2.56
N SER A 134 -21.49 -8.41 -2.69
CA SER A 134 -20.40 -7.87 -3.49
C SER A 134 -20.82 -7.73 -4.95
N ILE A 135 -20.35 -6.67 -5.60
CA ILE A 135 -20.57 -6.46 -7.03
C ILE A 135 -19.65 -7.33 -7.92
N LEU A 136 -18.81 -8.17 -7.33
CA LEU A 136 -17.90 -9.06 -8.07
C LEU A 136 -18.64 -10.13 -8.91
N ASP A 137 -19.92 -10.34 -8.69
CA ASP A 137 -20.75 -11.17 -9.56
C ASP A 137 -20.95 -10.55 -10.95
N VAL A 138 -21.03 -9.23 -11.06
CA VAL A 138 -21.31 -8.50 -12.31
C VAL A 138 -20.14 -7.66 -12.85
N ALA A 139 -19.15 -7.32 -12.02
CA ALA A 139 -18.04 -6.45 -12.40
C ALA A 139 -16.72 -6.90 -11.76
N ASP A 140 -15.59 -6.65 -12.42
CA ASP A 140 -14.29 -6.69 -11.77
C ASP A 140 -14.03 -5.37 -11.03
N ILE A 141 -13.24 -5.40 -9.94
CA ILE A 141 -13.14 -4.24 -9.04
C ILE A 141 -11.69 -3.97 -8.67
N VAL A 142 -11.28 -2.72 -8.79
CA VAL A 142 -9.99 -2.23 -8.30
C VAL A 142 -10.20 -1.21 -7.19
N TYR A 143 -9.67 -1.50 -6.02
CA TYR A 143 -9.59 -0.56 -4.90
C TYR A 143 -8.23 0.09 -4.90
N ILE A 144 -8.19 1.42 -4.92
CA ILE A 144 -6.96 2.21 -4.98
C ILE A 144 -6.87 3.04 -3.72
N ASN A 145 -5.73 3.01 -3.06
CA ASN A 145 -5.44 3.95 -1.99
C ASN A 145 -4.82 5.22 -2.59
N PRO A 146 -5.47 6.39 -2.47
CA PRO A 146 -4.89 7.66 -2.89
C PRO A 146 -3.52 7.92 -2.25
N VAL A 147 -2.73 8.81 -2.83
CA VAL A 147 -1.38 9.18 -2.33
C VAL A 147 -1.41 9.48 -0.82
N ASN A 148 -0.42 8.98 -0.08
CA ASN A 148 -0.28 9.09 1.38
C ASN A 148 -1.44 8.47 2.19
N THR A 149 -2.22 7.58 1.59
CA THR A 149 -3.21 6.77 2.32
C THR A 149 -2.86 5.29 2.25
N GLY A 150 -3.25 4.51 3.24
CA GLY A 150 -2.91 3.09 3.32
C GLY A 150 -1.41 2.86 3.17
N TYR A 151 -1.03 2.09 2.15
CA TYR A 151 0.38 1.82 1.81
C TYR A 151 0.90 2.67 0.63
N SER A 152 0.09 3.56 0.07
CA SER A 152 0.52 4.49 -0.97
C SER A 152 1.44 5.57 -0.42
N ARG A 153 2.48 5.93 -1.16
CA ARG A 153 3.54 6.85 -0.70
C ARG A 153 4.01 7.77 -1.83
N VAL A 154 4.38 8.98 -1.44
CA VAL A 154 5.24 9.84 -2.27
C VAL A 154 6.64 9.23 -2.30
N LEU A 155 7.30 9.28 -3.44
CA LEU A 155 8.65 8.73 -3.63
C LEU A 155 9.72 9.82 -3.45
N GLU A 156 10.90 9.36 -3.06
CA GLU A 156 12.11 10.18 -3.04
C GLU A 156 12.61 10.41 -4.47
N ASN A 157 13.24 11.55 -4.70
CA ASN A 157 13.94 11.84 -5.95
C ASN A 157 15.25 11.01 -6.06
N GLU A 158 15.98 11.17 -7.15
CA GLU A 158 17.26 10.48 -7.38
C GLU A 158 18.34 10.75 -6.30
N LYS A 159 18.18 11.83 -5.54
CA LYS A 159 19.08 12.18 -4.43
C LYS A 159 18.66 11.58 -3.10
N GLY A 160 17.56 10.82 -3.06
CA GLY A 160 16.99 10.27 -1.83
C GLY A 160 16.24 11.30 -0.99
N GLU A 161 15.75 12.39 -1.59
CA GLU A 161 15.04 13.46 -0.90
C GLU A 161 13.55 13.40 -1.26
N LEU A 162 12.68 13.46 -0.25
CA LEU A 162 11.25 13.66 -0.46
C LEU A 162 10.96 15.11 -0.89
N PRO A 163 9.99 15.35 -1.78
CA PRO A 163 9.49 16.69 -2.06
C PRO A 163 9.04 17.38 -0.77
N SER A 164 9.19 18.71 -0.70
CA SER A 164 8.69 19.48 0.44
C SER A 164 7.19 19.27 0.65
N LYS A 165 6.69 19.48 1.88
CA LYS A 165 5.23 19.38 2.14
C LYS A 165 4.41 20.30 1.23
N SER A 166 4.91 21.48 0.91
CA SER A 166 4.25 22.41 -0.02
C SER A 166 4.20 21.84 -1.44
N ASP A 167 5.27 21.20 -1.89
CA ASP A 167 5.32 20.61 -3.23
C ASP A 167 4.45 19.36 -3.31
N GLN A 168 4.48 18.48 -2.29
CA GLN A 168 3.56 17.36 -2.20
C GLN A 168 2.10 17.83 -2.26
N GLN A 169 1.78 18.94 -1.57
CA GLN A 169 0.44 19.51 -1.59
C GLN A 169 0.03 19.97 -2.99
N LYS A 170 0.92 20.61 -3.73
CA LYS A 170 0.66 21.03 -5.11
C LYS A 170 0.53 19.84 -6.08
N MET A 171 1.32 18.79 -5.87
CA MET A 171 1.36 17.64 -6.75
C MET A 171 0.17 16.69 -6.58
N PHE A 172 -0.34 16.54 -5.34
CA PHE A 172 -1.26 15.46 -5.00
C PHE A 172 -2.52 15.89 -4.24
N PHE A 173 -2.56 17.08 -3.63
CA PHE A 173 -3.66 17.48 -2.75
C PHE A 173 -4.38 18.72 -3.27
N GLY A 174 -5.44 18.47 -4.00
CA GLY A 174 -6.32 19.48 -4.58
C GLY A 174 -7.05 18.88 -5.76
N VAL A 175 -8.24 19.38 -6.09
CA VAL A 175 -9.14 18.78 -7.08
C VAL A 175 -8.43 18.47 -8.40
N ASN A 176 -7.71 19.42 -8.98
CA ASN A 176 -7.01 19.22 -10.24
C ASN A 176 -5.80 18.28 -10.13
N ALA A 177 -5.08 18.34 -9.01
CA ALA A 177 -3.95 17.47 -8.76
C ALA A 177 -4.40 16.02 -8.57
N ASP A 178 -5.44 15.78 -7.78
CA ASP A 178 -6.04 14.46 -7.59
C ASP A 178 -6.51 13.86 -8.91
N ILE A 179 -7.23 14.63 -9.73
CA ILE A 179 -7.69 14.18 -11.04
C ILE A 179 -6.50 13.82 -11.93
N LYS A 180 -5.45 14.65 -11.96
CA LYS A 180 -4.29 14.46 -12.84
C LYS A 180 -3.56 13.15 -12.54
N TYR A 181 -3.12 12.94 -11.29
CA TYR A 181 -2.34 11.75 -10.97
C TYR A 181 -3.16 10.47 -10.98
N LEU A 182 -4.45 10.54 -10.57
CA LEU A 182 -5.33 9.35 -10.64
C LEU A 182 -5.65 8.98 -12.09
N ALA A 183 -5.88 9.94 -12.97
CA ALA A 183 -6.11 9.67 -14.39
C ALA A 183 -4.87 9.05 -15.07
N GLU A 184 -3.68 9.54 -14.76
CA GLU A 184 -2.42 8.95 -15.22
C GLU A 184 -2.28 7.52 -14.73
N TRP A 185 -2.48 7.27 -13.43
CA TRP A 185 -2.41 5.96 -12.84
C TRP A 185 -3.42 4.97 -13.47
N LEU A 186 -4.67 5.41 -13.66
CA LEU A 186 -5.72 4.62 -14.30
C LEU A 186 -5.36 4.27 -15.74
N ASN A 187 -4.82 5.21 -16.49
CA ASN A 187 -4.38 4.97 -17.86
C ASN A 187 -3.29 3.90 -17.94
N THR A 188 -2.30 3.97 -17.05
CA THR A 188 -1.24 2.96 -16.95
C THR A 188 -1.78 1.60 -16.51
N PHE A 189 -2.78 1.56 -15.61
CA PHE A 189 -3.37 0.31 -15.12
C PHE A 189 -4.14 -0.46 -16.21
N VAL A 190 -4.77 0.23 -17.15
CA VAL A 190 -5.58 -0.40 -18.21
C VAL A 190 -4.82 -0.63 -19.52
N SER A 191 -3.58 -0.12 -19.64
CA SER A 191 -2.70 -0.30 -20.83
C SER A 191 -2.03 -1.65 -20.81
#